data_2f03c3aa48f519842a5082943596ff3a
#
_entry.id   2f03c3aa48f519842a5082943596ff3a
#
_cell.length_a   1.000
_cell.length_b   1.000
_cell.length_c   1.000
_cell.angle_alpha   90.00
_cell.angle_beta   90.00
_cell.angle_gamma   90.00
#
_symmetry.space_group_name_H-M   'P 1'
#
loop_
_entity.id
_entity.type
_entity.pdbx_description
1 polymer ?
#
loop_
_entity_poly.entity_id
_entity_poly.type
_entity_poly.pdbx_seq_one_letter_code
_entity_poly.pdbx_strand_id
1 'polypeptide(L)'
;MRDDYYLLQSAKGIRNACGHNNCILNDMAAGIPRYQAQNAVRRAVRAAGVSRQTAKSKLSNDRLIQLTTALYLHHRVASSEIHCLRACEMNQLAERIMRHSEYYKKCDQIRTGLTYVIQLIKAWYPKEVQAVL
;
A
#
# COMPACT_ATOMS: atom_id res chain seq x y z
N MET A 1 -19.32 -1.87 -11.88
CA MET A 1 -19.08 -3.33 -11.98
C MET A 1 -17.71 -3.67 -12.58
N ARG A 2 -17.39 -3.11 -13.75
CA ARG A 2 -16.10 -3.43 -14.41
C ARG A 2 -14.88 -2.99 -13.58
N ASP A 3 -14.96 -1.84 -12.93
CA ASP A 3 -13.88 -1.31 -12.11
C ASP A 3 -13.65 -2.14 -10.84
N ASP A 4 -14.70 -2.64 -10.22
CA ASP A 4 -14.61 -3.50 -9.04
C ASP A 4 -13.93 -4.84 -9.38
N TYR A 5 -14.17 -5.38 -10.55
CA TYR A 5 -13.48 -6.58 -11.02
C TYR A 5 -11.96 -6.39 -11.06
N TYR A 6 -11.49 -5.30 -11.64
CA TYR A 6 -10.05 -5.03 -11.73
C TYR A 6 -9.42 -4.76 -10.37
N LEU A 7 -10.13 -4.08 -9.48
CA LEU A 7 -9.69 -3.88 -8.10
C LEU A 7 -9.50 -5.23 -7.39
N LEU A 8 -10.47 -6.12 -7.51
CA LEU A 8 -10.41 -7.45 -6.90
C LEU A 8 -9.32 -8.32 -7.52
N GLN A 9 -9.08 -8.23 -8.83
CA GLN A 9 -7.99 -8.95 -9.48
C GLN A 9 -6.61 -8.49 -8.96
N SER A 10 -6.42 -7.19 -8.75
CA SER A 10 -5.19 -6.66 -8.17
C SER A 10 -4.98 -7.14 -6.73
N ALA A 11 -6.03 -7.10 -5.91
CA ALA A 11 -5.98 -7.61 -4.53
C ALA A 11 -5.69 -9.12 -4.48
N LYS A 12 -6.28 -9.88 -5.40
CA LYS A 12 -6.01 -11.31 -5.56
C LYS A 12 -4.54 -11.59 -5.87
N GLY A 13 -3.91 -10.75 -6.69
CA GLY A 13 -2.50 -10.89 -7.03
C GLY A 13 -1.59 -10.84 -5.81
N ILE A 14 -1.78 -9.87 -4.92
CA ILE A 14 -0.97 -9.78 -3.70
C ILE A 14 -1.30 -10.89 -2.70
N ARG A 15 -2.57 -11.25 -2.56
CA ARG A 15 -2.99 -12.37 -1.72
C ARG A 15 -2.34 -13.68 -2.17
N ASN A 16 -2.32 -13.95 -3.47
CA ASN A 16 -1.71 -15.16 -4.02
C ASN A 16 -0.19 -15.17 -3.81
N ALA A 17 0.48 -14.03 -3.99
CA ALA A 17 1.91 -13.92 -3.71
C ALA A 17 2.22 -14.25 -2.25
N CYS A 18 1.45 -13.73 -1.30
CA CYS A 18 1.60 -14.05 0.12
C CYS A 18 1.29 -15.52 0.42
N GLY A 19 0.23 -16.08 -0.18
CA GLY A 19 -0.19 -17.46 0.02
C GLY A 19 0.82 -18.48 -0.52
N HIS A 20 1.59 -18.11 -1.53
CA HIS A 20 2.65 -18.95 -2.11
C HIS A 20 4.04 -18.64 -1.56
N ASN A 21 4.14 -17.88 -0.49
CA ASN A 21 5.41 -17.45 0.12
C ASN A 21 6.35 -16.72 -0.85
N ASN A 22 5.81 -16.10 -1.87
CA ASN A 22 6.60 -15.27 -2.78
C ASN A 22 7.05 -14.00 -2.06
N CYS A 23 8.28 -13.58 -2.31
CA CYS A 23 8.77 -12.32 -1.76
C CYS A 23 8.07 -11.14 -2.43
N ILE A 24 7.26 -10.42 -1.69
CA ILE A 24 6.54 -9.24 -2.21
C ILE A 24 7.45 -8.04 -2.45
N LEU A 25 8.66 -8.06 -1.90
CA LEU A 25 9.67 -7.01 -2.11
C LEU A 25 10.49 -7.21 -3.39
N ASN A 26 10.34 -8.35 -4.06
CA ASN A 26 10.97 -8.57 -5.35
C ASN A 26 10.34 -7.66 -6.40
N ASP A 27 11.19 -7.09 -7.24
CA ASP A 27 10.78 -6.30 -8.41
C ASP A 27 9.86 -5.12 -8.03
N MET A 28 10.40 -4.20 -7.24
CA MET A 28 9.76 -2.92 -6.91
C MET A 28 10.19 -1.77 -7.83
N ALA A 29 10.85 -2.09 -8.95
CA ALA A 29 11.31 -1.08 -9.90
C ALA A 29 10.15 -0.44 -10.65
N ALA A 30 10.29 0.85 -10.98
CA ALA A 30 9.40 1.50 -11.93
C ALA A 30 9.50 0.79 -13.30
N GLY A 31 8.39 0.67 -13.99
CA GLY A 31 8.34 -0.02 -15.26
C GLY A 31 7.06 0.25 -16.02
N ILE A 32 6.67 -0.69 -16.86
CA ILE A 32 5.39 -0.68 -17.58
C ILE A 32 4.50 -1.74 -16.95
N PRO A 33 3.42 -1.36 -16.26
CA PRO A 33 2.55 -2.33 -15.63
C PRO A 33 1.71 -3.08 -16.66
N ARG A 34 1.34 -4.32 -16.33
CA ARG A 34 0.39 -5.11 -17.14
C ARG A 34 -0.97 -4.43 -17.23
N TYR A 35 -1.41 -3.87 -16.12
CA TYR A 35 -2.67 -3.15 -15.99
C TYR A 35 -2.42 -1.84 -15.28
N GLN A 36 -3.04 -0.79 -15.75
CA GLN A 36 -2.96 0.50 -15.07
C GLN A 36 -3.77 0.46 -13.78
N ALA A 37 -3.31 1.17 -12.75
CA ALA A 37 -4.07 1.37 -11.53
C ALA A 37 -5.41 2.06 -11.84
N GLN A 38 -6.47 1.63 -11.20
CA GLN A 38 -7.79 2.21 -11.35
C GLN A 38 -7.81 3.68 -10.93
N ASN A 39 -8.62 4.49 -11.58
CA ASN A 39 -8.70 5.92 -11.29
C ASN A 39 -9.06 6.22 -9.83
N ALA A 40 -9.93 5.42 -9.23
CA ALA A 40 -10.29 5.56 -7.82
C ALA A 40 -9.07 5.39 -6.90
N VAL A 41 -8.23 4.40 -7.19
CA VAL A 41 -6.98 4.15 -6.45
C VAL A 41 -6.00 5.31 -6.63
N ARG A 42 -5.83 5.79 -7.87
CA ARG A 42 -4.95 6.93 -8.16
C ARG A 42 -5.39 8.19 -7.42
N ARG A 43 -6.68 8.47 -7.40
CA ARG A 43 -7.23 9.61 -6.66
C ARG A 43 -7.01 9.46 -5.15
N ALA A 44 -7.23 8.28 -4.61
CA ALA A 44 -7.02 8.01 -3.19
C ALA A 44 -5.54 8.16 -2.79
N VAL A 45 -4.62 7.72 -3.63
CA VAL A 45 -3.17 7.89 -3.42
C VAL A 45 -2.81 9.38 -3.41
N ARG A 46 -3.34 10.15 -4.34
CA ARG A 46 -3.11 11.60 -4.37
C ARG A 46 -3.71 12.30 -3.16
N ALA A 47 -4.90 11.91 -2.74
CA ALA A 47 -5.55 12.44 -1.55
C ALA A 47 -4.78 12.10 -0.26
N ALA A 48 -4.02 11.00 -0.26
CA ALA A 48 -3.12 10.63 0.85
C ALA A 48 -1.88 11.52 0.96
N GLY A 49 -1.70 12.48 0.06
CA GLY A 49 -0.58 13.40 0.08
C GLY A 49 0.64 12.94 -0.72
N VAL A 50 0.54 11.84 -1.45
CA VAL A 50 1.62 11.37 -2.34
C VAL A 50 1.74 12.33 -3.52
N SER A 51 2.97 12.78 -3.82
CA SER A 51 3.21 13.67 -4.94
C SER A 51 2.84 13.01 -6.27
N ARG A 52 2.49 13.82 -7.27
CA ARG A 52 2.14 13.33 -8.61
C ARG A 52 3.26 12.47 -9.21
N GLN A 53 4.50 12.91 -9.06
CA GLN A 53 5.68 12.21 -9.57
C GLN A 53 5.88 10.87 -8.88
N THR A 54 5.78 10.83 -7.55
CA THR A 54 5.90 9.59 -6.77
C THR A 54 4.77 8.63 -7.12
N ALA A 55 3.52 9.10 -7.18
CA ALA A 55 2.39 8.29 -7.56
C ALA A 55 2.57 7.67 -8.96
N LYS A 56 3.00 8.46 -9.93
CA LYS A 56 3.29 7.98 -11.29
C LYS A 56 4.36 6.89 -11.29
N SER A 57 5.45 7.09 -10.55
CA SER A 57 6.55 6.12 -10.46
C SER A 57 6.11 4.84 -9.76
N LYS A 58 5.48 4.93 -8.61
CA LYS A 58 5.11 3.74 -7.82
C LYS A 58 3.95 2.95 -8.44
N LEU A 59 2.99 3.62 -9.05
CA LEU A 59 1.90 2.98 -9.78
C LEU A 59 2.27 2.58 -11.21
N SER A 60 3.55 2.55 -11.54
CA SER A 60 4.10 1.88 -12.73
C SER A 60 4.64 0.49 -12.45
N ASN A 61 4.58 0.03 -11.22
CA ASN A 61 5.03 -1.30 -10.78
C ASN A 61 3.84 -2.17 -10.39
N ASP A 62 3.72 -3.34 -10.99
CA ASP A 62 2.59 -4.25 -10.76
C ASP A 62 2.42 -4.64 -9.29
N ARG A 63 3.51 -4.92 -8.60
CA ARG A 63 3.46 -5.33 -7.19
C ARG A 63 2.98 -4.20 -6.30
N LEU A 64 3.44 -3.00 -6.55
CA LEU A 64 2.99 -1.82 -5.79
C LEU A 64 1.54 -1.45 -6.12
N ILE A 65 1.10 -1.63 -7.37
CA ILE A 65 -0.33 -1.49 -7.71
C ILE A 65 -1.17 -2.48 -6.92
N GLN A 66 -0.76 -3.75 -6.89
CA GLN A 66 -1.48 -4.80 -6.15
C GLN A 66 -1.56 -4.48 -4.66
N LEU A 67 -0.45 -4.12 -4.06
CA LEU A 67 -0.38 -3.79 -2.63
C LEU A 67 -1.21 -2.53 -2.31
N THR A 68 -1.07 -1.48 -3.10
CA THR A 68 -1.84 -0.24 -2.94
C THR A 68 -3.34 -0.50 -3.06
N THR A 69 -3.74 -1.30 -4.05
CA THR A 69 -5.15 -1.64 -4.26
C THR A 69 -5.72 -2.46 -3.10
N ALA A 70 -4.95 -3.41 -2.58
CA ALA A 70 -5.37 -4.20 -1.41
C ALA A 70 -5.58 -3.32 -0.17
N LEU A 71 -4.66 -2.40 0.10
CA LEU A 71 -4.78 -1.44 1.20
C LEU A 71 -5.99 -0.51 1.00
N TYR A 72 -6.18 -0.02 -0.21
CA TYR A 72 -7.31 0.84 -0.55
C TYR A 72 -8.64 0.13 -0.34
N LEU A 73 -8.79 -1.09 -0.82
CA LEU A 73 -10.02 -1.86 -0.67
C LEU A 73 -10.30 -2.16 0.80
N HIS A 74 -9.30 -2.58 1.55
CA HIS A 74 -9.47 -2.84 2.98
C HIS A 74 -9.90 -1.57 3.73
N HIS A 75 -9.22 -0.46 3.50
CA HIS A 75 -9.55 0.83 4.09
C HIS A 75 -10.99 1.26 3.79
N ARG A 76 -11.47 0.97 2.57
CA ARG A 76 -12.80 1.36 2.11
C ARG A 76 -13.92 0.49 2.66
N VAL A 77 -13.69 -0.83 2.78
CA VAL A 77 -14.77 -1.80 3.09
C VAL A 77 -14.77 -2.28 4.54
N ALA A 78 -13.69 -2.12 5.27
CA ALA A 78 -13.62 -2.57 6.66
C ALA A 78 -14.58 -1.76 7.54
N SER A 79 -15.29 -2.44 8.45
CA SER A 79 -16.06 -1.77 9.50
C SER A 79 -15.14 -0.94 10.40
N SER A 80 -15.70 0.05 11.10
CA SER A 80 -14.93 0.91 11.99
C SER A 80 -14.15 0.12 13.06
N GLU A 81 -14.75 -0.93 13.63
CA GLU A 81 -14.10 -1.78 14.63
C GLU A 81 -12.90 -2.52 14.05
N ILE A 82 -13.07 -3.17 12.88
CA ILE A 82 -12.00 -3.89 12.19
C ILE A 82 -10.92 -2.91 11.74
N HIS A 83 -11.31 -1.76 11.25
CA HIS A 83 -10.39 -0.71 10.80
C HIS A 83 -9.48 -0.25 11.96
N CYS A 84 -10.03 -0.03 13.15
CA CYS A 84 -9.26 0.33 14.35
C CYS A 84 -8.20 -0.73 14.69
N LEU A 85 -8.59 -1.99 14.72
CA LEU A 85 -7.67 -3.09 14.98
C LEU A 85 -6.54 -3.16 13.95
N ARG A 86 -6.90 -3.07 12.69
CA ARG A 86 -5.94 -3.10 11.59
C ARG A 86 -5.05 -1.86 11.54
N ALA A 87 -5.59 -0.70 11.89
CA ALA A 87 -4.79 0.52 11.99
C ALA A 87 -3.66 0.37 13.01
N CYS A 88 -3.92 -0.24 14.15
CA CYS A 88 -2.90 -0.54 15.14
C CYS A 88 -1.80 -1.45 14.56
N GLU A 89 -2.19 -2.55 13.93
CA GLU A 89 -1.25 -3.51 13.33
C GLU A 89 -0.45 -2.88 12.17
N MET A 90 -1.10 -2.10 11.32
CA MET A 90 -0.44 -1.43 10.20
C MET A 90 0.56 -0.39 10.67
N ASN A 91 0.23 0.37 11.71
CA ASN A 91 1.18 1.33 12.29
C ASN A 91 2.34 0.62 12.99
N GLN A 92 2.13 -0.51 13.63
CA GLN A 92 3.21 -1.34 14.17
C GLN A 92 4.14 -1.84 13.06
N LEU A 93 3.58 -2.26 11.91
CA LEU A 93 4.38 -2.64 10.75
C LEU A 93 5.22 -1.46 10.24
N ALA A 94 4.62 -0.29 10.09
CA ALA A 94 5.33 0.91 9.65
C ALA A 94 6.48 1.28 10.62
N GLU A 95 6.23 1.23 11.92
CA GLU A 95 7.26 1.48 12.94
C GLU A 95 8.40 0.46 12.87
N ARG A 96 8.07 -0.80 12.64
CA ARG A 96 9.06 -1.88 12.50
C ARG A 96 9.94 -1.67 11.26
N ILE A 97 9.34 -1.30 10.14
CA ILE A 97 10.08 -0.96 8.92
C ILE A 97 11.02 0.22 9.16
N MET A 98 10.56 1.28 9.80
CA MET A 98 11.37 2.46 10.10
C MET A 98 12.49 2.15 11.08
N ARG A 99 12.24 1.30 12.08
CA ARG A 99 13.25 0.89 13.06
C ARG A 99 14.43 0.17 12.43
N HIS A 100 14.18 -0.58 11.37
CA HIS A 100 15.18 -1.36 10.64
C HIS A 100 15.53 -0.72 9.29
N SER A 101 15.46 0.59 9.20
CA SER A 101 15.72 1.33 7.96
C SER A 101 17.10 1.07 7.38
N GLU A 102 18.11 0.76 8.21
CA GLU A 102 19.45 0.43 7.75
C GLU A 102 19.51 -0.82 6.86
N TYR A 103 18.57 -1.74 6.98
CA TYR A 103 18.51 -2.94 6.14
C TYR A 103 18.21 -2.63 4.67
N TYR A 104 17.59 -1.49 4.42
CA TYR A 104 17.10 -1.10 3.09
C TYR A 104 17.93 0.00 2.43
N LYS A 105 18.95 0.53 3.13
CA LYS A 105 19.74 1.68 2.64
C LYS A 105 20.42 1.44 1.30
N LYS A 106 20.83 0.22 1.04
CA LYS A 106 21.59 -0.15 -0.18
C LYS A 106 20.71 -0.41 -1.40
N CYS A 107 19.40 -0.50 -1.21
CA CYS A 107 18.47 -0.74 -2.31
C CYS A 107 17.42 0.39 -2.37
N ASP A 108 17.64 1.34 -3.25
CA ASP A 108 16.78 2.52 -3.41
C ASP A 108 15.35 2.15 -3.77
N GLN A 109 15.16 1.12 -4.58
CA GLN A 109 13.83 0.67 -5.01
C GLN A 109 13.00 0.16 -3.84
N ILE A 110 13.60 -0.67 -2.99
CA ILE A 110 12.93 -1.17 -1.77
C ILE A 110 12.70 -0.03 -0.80
N ARG A 111 13.71 0.78 -0.54
CA ARG A 111 13.62 1.91 0.38
C ARG A 111 12.50 2.89 -0.01
N THR A 112 12.47 3.30 -1.26
CA THR A 112 11.45 4.25 -1.74
C THR A 112 10.06 3.60 -1.83
N GLY A 113 9.98 2.32 -2.19
CA GLY A 113 8.73 1.56 -2.18
C GLY A 113 8.14 1.43 -0.77
N LEU A 114 8.97 1.10 0.21
CA LEU A 114 8.52 1.01 1.61
C LEU A 114 8.15 2.38 2.18
N THR A 115 8.87 3.43 1.84
CA THR A 115 8.52 4.81 2.24
C THR A 115 7.15 5.19 1.70
N TYR A 116 6.86 4.86 0.45
CA TYR A 116 5.56 5.07 -0.16
C TYR A 116 4.45 4.30 0.58
N VAL A 117 4.66 3.03 0.87
CA VAL A 117 3.69 2.21 1.62
C VAL A 117 3.44 2.78 3.02
N ILE A 118 4.48 3.21 3.72
CA ILE A 118 4.35 3.86 5.04
C ILE A 118 3.50 5.12 4.94
N GLN A 119 3.69 5.92 3.91
CA GLN A 119 2.89 7.13 3.69
C GLN A 119 1.41 6.80 3.52
N LEU A 120 1.07 5.75 2.77
CA LEU A 120 -0.30 5.28 2.64
C LEU A 120 -0.88 4.77 3.97
N ILE A 121 -0.10 4.02 4.73
CA ILE A 121 -0.51 3.52 6.05
C ILE A 121 -0.85 4.69 6.97
N LYS A 122 -0.02 5.70 7.03
CA LYS A 122 -0.27 6.88 7.88
C LYS A 122 -1.51 7.66 7.48
N ALA A 123 -1.80 7.72 6.17
CA ALA A 123 -2.96 8.44 5.66
C ALA A 123 -4.27 7.64 5.83
N TRP A 124 -4.25 6.35 5.52
CA TRP A 124 -5.45 5.51 5.51
C TRP A 124 -5.71 4.78 6.83
N TYR A 125 -4.69 4.61 7.65
CA TYR A 125 -4.77 3.95 8.96
C TYR A 125 -4.17 4.88 10.03
N PRO A 126 -4.74 6.08 10.22
CA PRO A 126 -4.21 7.00 11.23
C PRO A 126 -4.31 6.37 12.62
N LYS A 127 -3.30 6.63 13.44
CA LYS A 127 -3.37 6.28 14.87
C LYS A 127 -4.56 7.02 15.46
N GLU A 128 -5.45 6.27 16.09
CA GLU A 128 -6.53 6.90 16.84
C GLU A 128 -5.92 7.72 17.97
N VAL A 129 -6.25 9.00 17.99
CA VAL A 129 -6.13 9.78 19.20
C VAL A 129 -7.15 9.15 20.15
N GLN A 130 -6.68 8.39 21.13
CA GLN A 130 -7.54 7.96 22.20
C GLN A 130 -8.19 9.22 22.74
N ALA A 131 -9.50 9.36 22.50
CA ALA A 131 -10.27 10.37 23.18
C ALA A 131 -10.12 10.08 24.66
N VAL A 132 -9.33 10.89 25.34
CA VAL A 132 -9.24 10.86 26.80
C VAL A 132 -10.60 11.33 27.28
N LEU A 133 -11.42 10.38 27.65
CA LEU A 133 -12.62 10.68 28.38
C LEU A 133 -12.26 11.23 29.75
#